data_2b461970dd1dac6bf85b2d94b3fcdd04
#
_entry.id   2b461970dd1dac6bf85b2d94b3fcdd04
#
_cell.length_a   1.000
_cell.length_b   1.000
_cell.length_c   1.000
_cell.angle_alpha   90.00
_cell.angle_beta   90.00
_cell.angle_gamma   90.00
#
_symmetry.space_group_name_H-M   'P 1'
#
loop_
_entity.id
_entity.type
_entity.pdbx_description
1 polymer ?
#
loop_
_entity_poly.entity_id
_entity_poly.type
_entity_poly.pdbx_seq_one_letter_code
_entity_poly.pdbx_strand_id
1 'polypeptide(L)'
;MPYAFCPAFMKMKELLLQPRLQLLADMVPAGSRLADVGTDHGYVPVWLMQRGRIAAAIASDIGAEPLRHAKETAAEYKVSGIDFRLCAGLDAIEPEEVENILIAGMGGETIQTILSDAPWTADGGYLLLLQPMTKVELLRKWLSDNQYHFTEERLVCDKNHLYPVFAVRGGAGTPITLVQQYGGVMLDGDPLYAAYLEERIAKLYKVMAGLKKSLDPENAVKVKNLMDICRLLEEKRGTL
;
A
#
# COMPACT_ATOMS: atom_id res chain seq x y z
N MET A 1 40.42 -30.41 32.52
CA MET A 1 40.05 -29.31 31.63
C MET A 1 38.57 -29.48 31.32
N PRO A 2 37.66 -28.60 31.76
CA PRO A 2 36.25 -28.72 31.40
C PRO A 2 36.05 -28.09 30.01
N TYR A 3 35.48 -28.90 29.11
CA TYR A 3 35.02 -28.44 27.80
C TYR A 3 33.93 -27.42 28.01
N ALA A 4 34.16 -26.16 27.57
CA ALA A 4 33.18 -25.14 27.51
C ALA A 4 32.06 -25.55 26.52
N PHE A 5 30.85 -25.72 27.03
CA PHE A 5 29.63 -25.92 26.27
C PHE A 5 29.40 -24.67 25.42
N CYS A 6 29.66 -24.78 24.13
CA CYS A 6 29.26 -23.75 23.17
C CYS A 6 27.74 -23.78 23.14
N PRO A 7 27.01 -22.69 23.50
CA PRO A 7 25.56 -22.67 23.37
C PRO A 7 25.20 -22.85 21.91
N ALA A 8 24.49 -23.95 21.63
CA ALA A 8 23.94 -24.21 20.31
C ALA A 8 23.27 -22.94 19.81
N PHE A 9 23.68 -22.43 18.65
CA PHE A 9 22.97 -21.42 17.90
C PHE A 9 21.56 -21.95 17.66
N MET A 10 20.60 -21.62 18.52
CA MET A 10 19.21 -21.82 18.23
C MET A 10 18.91 -20.96 17.02
N LYS A 11 18.73 -21.59 15.84
CA LYS A 11 18.33 -20.93 14.61
C LYS A 11 17.04 -20.21 14.92
N MET A 12 17.07 -18.88 14.97
CA MET A 12 15.85 -18.09 15.20
C MET A 12 14.89 -18.37 14.04
N LYS A 13 13.63 -18.58 14.35
CA LYS A 13 12.57 -18.73 13.35
C LYS A 13 12.53 -17.45 12.51
N GLU A 14 12.62 -17.58 11.21
CA GLU A 14 12.60 -16.46 10.27
C GLU A 14 11.19 -16.24 9.77
N LEU A 15 10.70 -15.01 9.85
CA LEU A 15 9.43 -14.62 9.24
C LEU A 15 9.62 -14.46 7.73
N LEU A 16 8.79 -15.14 6.95
CA LEU A 16 8.72 -14.99 5.49
C LEU A 16 7.47 -14.19 5.13
N LEU A 17 7.66 -13.16 4.33
CA LEU A 17 6.55 -12.34 3.84
C LEU A 17 5.99 -12.87 2.52
N GLN A 18 4.69 -12.69 2.31
CA GLN A 18 4.08 -12.84 0.99
C GLN A 18 4.62 -11.78 0.04
N PRO A 19 4.62 -12.00 -1.30
CA PRO A 19 5.25 -11.09 -2.26
C PRO A 19 4.82 -9.63 -2.10
N ARG A 20 3.54 -9.38 -1.88
CA ARG A 20 2.98 -8.04 -1.69
C ARG A 20 3.54 -7.33 -0.44
N LEU A 21 3.61 -8.05 0.68
CA LEU A 21 4.17 -7.51 1.93
C LEU A 21 5.69 -7.37 1.86
N GLN A 22 6.36 -8.27 1.11
CA GLN A 22 7.80 -8.18 0.87
C GLN A 22 8.16 -6.92 0.10
N LEU A 23 7.43 -6.63 -0.99
CA LEU A 23 7.64 -5.39 -1.76
C LEU A 23 7.49 -4.14 -0.87
N LEU A 24 6.44 -4.09 -0.05
CA LEU A 24 6.23 -2.98 0.90
C LEU A 24 7.39 -2.85 1.88
N ALA A 25 7.83 -3.95 2.48
CA ALA A 25 8.96 -3.95 3.41
C ALA A 25 10.27 -3.51 2.75
N ASP A 26 10.50 -3.89 1.48
CA ASP A 26 11.69 -3.51 0.72
C ASP A 26 11.73 -2.00 0.40
N MET A 27 10.54 -1.37 0.28
CA MET A 27 10.40 0.08 0.03
C MET A 27 10.56 0.93 1.30
N VAL A 28 10.54 0.35 2.50
CA VAL A 28 10.76 1.10 3.75
C VAL A 28 12.24 1.48 3.87
N PRO A 29 12.59 2.78 4.04
CA PRO A 29 13.95 3.23 4.23
C PRO A 29 14.60 2.63 5.47
N ALA A 30 15.87 2.22 5.35
CA ALA A 30 16.61 1.63 6.46
C ALA A 30 16.87 2.66 7.58
N GLY A 31 16.82 2.20 8.83
CA GLY A 31 17.09 3.01 10.02
C GLY A 31 15.97 3.98 10.41
N SER A 32 14.86 4.00 9.68
CA SER A 32 13.75 4.92 9.91
C SER A 32 12.75 4.42 10.96
N ARG A 33 11.80 5.30 11.34
CA ARG A 33 10.66 4.98 12.21
C ARG A 33 9.41 4.80 11.35
N LEU A 34 8.71 3.69 11.55
CA LEU A 34 7.57 3.27 10.74
C LEU A 34 6.28 3.28 11.55
N ALA A 35 5.18 3.82 10.99
CA ALA A 35 3.82 3.48 11.38
C ALA A 35 3.22 2.47 10.38
N ASP A 36 2.75 1.33 10.85
CA ASP A 36 2.00 0.33 10.10
C ASP A 36 0.52 0.40 10.51
N VAL A 37 -0.31 0.98 9.66
CA VAL A 37 -1.72 1.30 9.94
C VAL A 37 -2.63 0.23 9.36
N GLY A 38 -3.47 -0.35 10.22
CA GLY A 38 -4.23 -1.57 9.91
C GLY A 38 -3.31 -2.78 9.81
N THR A 39 -2.48 -2.93 10.85
CA THR A 39 -1.34 -3.87 10.87
C THR A 39 -1.76 -5.33 10.80
N ASP A 40 -3.03 -5.66 11.18
CA ASP A 40 -3.61 -7.01 11.22
C ASP A 40 -2.70 -7.98 12.02
N HIS A 41 -1.89 -8.77 11.36
CA HIS A 41 -0.95 -9.71 12.00
C HIS A 41 0.43 -9.13 12.30
N GLY A 42 0.72 -7.87 12.00
CA GLY A 42 1.99 -7.21 12.26
C GLY A 42 3.19 -7.77 11.47
N TYR A 43 2.94 -8.44 10.35
CA TYR A 43 4.00 -9.12 9.60
C TYR A 43 5.09 -8.17 9.10
N VAL A 44 4.75 -7.01 8.57
CA VAL A 44 5.74 -6.07 8.02
C VAL A 44 6.61 -5.46 9.11
N PRO A 45 6.06 -4.85 10.19
CA PRO A 45 6.90 -4.29 11.25
C PRO A 45 7.72 -5.37 11.97
N VAL A 46 7.17 -6.57 12.21
CA VAL A 46 7.91 -7.68 12.82
C VAL A 46 9.07 -8.10 11.93
N TRP A 47 8.86 -8.26 10.62
CA TRP A 47 9.92 -8.62 9.67
C TRP A 47 11.05 -7.60 9.61
N LEU A 48 10.69 -6.31 9.57
CA LEU A 48 11.66 -5.21 9.52
C LEU A 48 12.47 -5.10 10.82
N MET A 49 11.81 -5.18 11.98
CA MET A 49 12.45 -5.15 13.28
C MET A 49 13.34 -6.37 13.51
N GLN A 50 12.90 -7.58 13.13
CA GLN A 50 13.70 -8.82 13.25
C GLN A 50 15.03 -8.72 12.51
N ARG A 51 15.07 -7.97 11.41
CA ARG A 51 16.26 -7.76 10.56
C ARG A 51 17.06 -6.50 10.89
N GLY A 52 16.63 -5.74 11.90
CA GLY A 52 17.26 -4.46 12.24
C GLY A 52 17.18 -3.43 11.09
N ARG A 53 16.16 -3.53 10.22
CA ARG A 53 15.99 -2.66 9.06
C ARG A 53 15.47 -1.28 9.46
N ILE A 54 14.69 -1.18 10.54
CA ILE A 54 14.10 0.05 11.06
C ILE A 54 14.47 0.28 12.51
N ALA A 55 14.45 1.52 12.98
CA ALA A 55 14.80 1.90 14.34
C ALA A 55 13.68 1.62 15.34
N ALA A 56 12.43 1.85 14.94
CA ALA A 56 11.24 1.63 15.75
C ALA A 56 10.02 1.43 14.85
N ALA A 57 8.97 0.83 15.39
CA ALA A 57 7.68 0.68 14.72
C ALA A 57 6.53 0.99 15.67
N ILE A 58 5.49 1.64 15.14
CA ILE A 58 4.14 1.69 15.70
C ILE A 58 3.28 0.79 14.82
N ALA A 59 2.61 -0.18 15.41
CA ALA A 59 1.65 -1.05 14.74
C ALA A 59 0.26 -0.74 15.26
N SER A 60 -0.61 -0.18 14.43
CA SER A 60 -1.96 0.24 14.83
C SER A 60 -3.04 -0.53 14.09
N ASP A 61 -4.17 -0.74 14.76
CA ASP A 61 -5.37 -1.30 14.16
C ASP A 61 -6.60 -0.77 14.92
N ILE A 62 -7.75 -0.68 14.25
CA ILE A 62 -9.03 -0.32 14.85
C ILE A 62 -9.63 -1.49 15.63
N GLY A 63 -9.25 -2.71 15.31
CA GLY A 63 -9.70 -3.95 15.91
C GLY A 63 -8.75 -4.47 16.98
N ALA A 64 -9.29 -4.78 18.17
CA ALA A 64 -8.49 -5.37 19.25
C ALA A 64 -7.97 -6.78 18.92
N GLU A 65 -8.71 -7.55 18.11
CA GLU A 65 -8.35 -8.91 17.72
C GLU A 65 -7.18 -8.94 16.72
N PRO A 66 -7.18 -8.15 15.61
CA PRO A 66 -6.00 -7.98 14.78
C PRO A 66 -4.76 -7.57 15.57
N LEU A 67 -4.90 -6.59 16.46
CA LEU A 67 -3.80 -6.11 17.30
C LEU A 67 -3.25 -7.19 18.25
N ARG A 68 -4.12 -8.08 18.76
CA ARG A 68 -3.70 -9.25 19.53
C ARG A 68 -2.86 -10.19 18.70
N HIS A 69 -3.27 -10.49 17.44
CA HIS A 69 -2.49 -11.31 16.52
C HIS A 69 -1.12 -10.70 16.22
N ALA A 70 -1.05 -9.38 16.02
CA ALA A 70 0.22 -8.68 15.81
C ALA A 70 1.18 -8.85 17.00
N LYS A 71 0.67 -8.74 18.24
CA LYS A 71 1.44 -8.99 19.47
C LYS A 71 1.93 -10.44 19.56
N GLU A 72 1.07 -11.39 19.21
CA GLU A 72 1.42 -12.81 19.17
C GLU A 72 2.51 -13.11 18.15
N THR A 73 2.42 -12.52 16.94
CA THR A 73 3.45 -12.61 15.91
C THR A 73 4.78 -12.06 16.44
N ALA A 74 4.79 -10.87 17.05
CA ALA A 74 6.02 -10.31 17.61
C ALA A 74 6.65 -11.22 18.68
N ALA A 75 5.82 -11.79 19.57
CA ALA A 75 6.28 -12.73 20.60
C ALA A 75 6.83 -14.04 19.99
N GLU A 76 6.14 -14.60 18.99
CA GLU A 76 6.57 -15.83 18.30
C GLU A 76 7.94 -15.67 17.64
N TYR A 77 8.18 -14.51 17.01
CA TYR A 77 9.45 -14.21 16.33
C TYR A 77 10.47 -13.51 17.24
N LYS A 78 10.17 -13.36 18.54
CA LYS A 78 11.03 -12.75 19.56
C LYS A 78 11.47 -11.33 19.21
N VAL A 79 10.55 -10.56 18.63
CA VAL A 79 10.74 -9.15 18.28
C VAL A 79 10.21 -8.26 19.40
N SER A 80 10.99 -7.25 19.78
CA SER A 80 10.62 -6.17 20.71
C SER A 80 10.79 -4.82 20.05
N GLY A 81 10.31 -3.75 20.69
CA GLY A 81 10.45 -2.38 20.16
C GLY A 81 9.35 -2.00 19.16
N ILE A 82 8.24 -2.75 19.13
CA ILE A 82 7.03 -2.36 18.41
C ILE A 82 6.02 -1.84 19.43
N ASP A 83 5.51 -0.64 19.22
CA ASP A 83 4.42 -0.05 20.00
C ASP A 83 3.08 -0.41 19.34
N PHE A 84 2.18 -1.07 20.08
CA PHE A 84 0.90 -1.55 19.56
C PHE A 84 -0.23 -0.66 20.04
N ARG A 85 -0.92 0.03 19.12
CA ARG A 85 -1.96 1.01 19.42
C ARG A 85 -3.32 0.60 18.84
N LEU A 86 -4.34 0.62 19.71
CA LEU A 86 -5.72 0.44 19.28
C LEU A 86 -6.29 1.83 18.94
N CYS A 87 -6.39 2.13 17.65
CA CYS A 87 -6.91 3.42 17.17
C CYS A 87 -7.43 3.30 15.73
N ALA A 88 -8.25 4.28 15.33
CA ALA A 88 -8.65 4.43 13.94
C ALA A 88 -7.57 5.19 13.18
N GLY A 89 -7.13 4.62 12.04
CA GLY A 89 -6.16 5.27 11.18
C GLY A 89 -4.91 5.74 11.91
N LEU A 90 -4.68 7.05 11.88
CA LEU A 90 -3.54 7.74 12.48
C LEU A 90 -3.88 8.50 13.78
N ASP A 91 -5.08 8.36 14.35
CA ASP A 91 -5.60 9.18 15.46
C ASP A 91 -4.74 9.17 16.73
N ALA A 92 -4.01 8.09 16.97
CA ALA A 92 -3.14 7.95 18.14
C ALA A 92 -1.64 7.95 17.76
N ILE A 93 -1.28 8.55 16.64
CA ILE A 93 0.10 8.63 16.15
C ILE A 93 0.46 10.10 15.96
N GLU A 94 1.45 10.56 16.73
CA GLU A 94 1.93 11.92 16.63
C GLU A 94 2.93 12.06 15.45
N PRO A 95 2.92 13.20 14.76
CA PRO A 95 3.79 13.43 13.59
C PRO A 95 5.28 13.17 13.85
N GLU A 96 5.77 13.54 15.02
CA GLU A 96 7.18 13.44 15.40
C GLU A 96 7.65 12.02 15.69
N GLU A 97 6.73 11.07 15.85
CA GLU A 97 7.03 9.67 16.19
C GLU A 97 7.47 8.86 14.96
N VAL A 98 7.13 9.32 13.76
CA VAL A 98 7.28 8.53 12.52
C VAL A 98 7.92 9.33 11.40
N GLU A 99 8.54 8.64 10.47
CA GLU A 99 9.09 9.18 9.21
C GLU A 99 8.42 8.53 8.00
N ASN A 100 7.92 7.31 8.19
CA ASN A 100 7.25 6.55 7.15
C ASN A 100 5.94 6.00 7.67
N ILE A 101 4.94 5.99 6.79
CA ILE A 101 3.59 5.50 7.09
C ILE A 101 3.24 4.46 6.03
N LEU A 102 2.90 3.26 6.47
CA LEU A 102 2.46 2.16 5.63
C LEU A 102 0.97 1.93 5.86
N ILE A 103 0.18 1.96 4.77
CA ILE A 103 -1.25 1.64 4.79
C ILE A 103 -1.51 0.66 3.65
N ALA A 104 -1.69 -0.61 4.00
CA ALA A 104 -1.79 -1.68 3.02
C ALA A 104 -3.01 -2.59 3.25
N GLY A 105 -3.49 -3.22 2.16
CA GLY A 105 -4.58 -4.19 2.26
C GLY A 105 -5.97 -3.58 2.41
N MET A 106 -6.12 -2.27 2.25
CA MET A 106 -7.37 -1.53 2.41
C MET A 106 -7.96 -1.07 1.08
N GLY A 107 -9.25 -0.70 1.08
CA GLY A 107 -9.85 0.00 -0.06
C GLY A 107 -9.26 1.40 -0.26
N GLY A 108 -9.19 1.87 -1.51
CA GLY A 108 -8.69 3.22 -1.79
C GLY A 108 -9.46 4.32 -1.07
N GLU A 109 -10.78 4.16 -0.91
CA GLU A 109 -11.63 5.11 -0.17
C GLU A 109 -11.30 5.12 1.33
N THR A 110 -10.99 3.96 1.93
CA THR A 110 -10.54 3.89 3.33
C THR A 110 -9.20 4.61 3.52
N ILE A 111 -8.25 4.41 2.59
CA ILE A 111 -6.96 5.11 2.63
C ILE A 111 -7.18 6.63 2.52
N GLN A 112 -8.06 7.09 1.63
CA GLN A 112 -8.42 8.51 1.50
C GLN A 112 -8.95 9.06 2.82
N THR A 113 -9.85 8.35 3.51
CA THR A 113 -10.40 8.78 4.79
C THR A 113 -9.30 8.92 5.84
N ILE A 114 -8.44 7.92 5.99
CA ILE A 114 -7.31 7.94 6.94
C ILE A 114 -6.40 9.15 6.69
N LEU A 115 -6.06 9.43 5.45
CA LEU A 115 -5.19 10.57 5.11
C LEU A 115 -5.91 11.92 5.22
N SER A 116 -7.22 11.98 4.98
CA SER A 116 -8.03 13.19 5.19
C SER A 116 -8.12 13.58 6.66
N ASP A 117 -8.20 12.58 7.55
CA ASP A 117 -8.28 12.77 8.99
C ASP A 117 -6.89 13.13 9.60
N ALA A 118 -5.80 12.91 8.85
CA ALA A 118 -4.43 13.22 9.24
C ALA A 118 -3.75 14.19 8.26
N PRO A 119 -4.20 15.45 8.14
CA PRO A 119 -3.71 16.41 7.13
C PRO A 119 -2.21 16.71 7.24
N TRP A 120 -1.59 16.51 8.41
CA TRP A 120 -0.16 16.64 8.60
C TRP A 120 0.68 15.72 7.71
N THR A 121 0.10 14.62 7.21
CA THR A 121 0.79 13.72 6.28
C THR A 121 1.09 14.36 4.92
N ALA A 122 0.43 15.48 4.59
CA ALA A 122 0.65 16.25 3.38
C ALA A 122 1.83 17.26 3.48
N ASP A 123 2.48 17.39 4.62
CA ASP A 123 3.56 18.38 4.85
C ASP A 123 4.91 18.03 4.18
N GLY A 124 4.99 16.92 3.43
CA GLY A 124 6.18 16.54 2.64
C GLY A 124 7.30 15.85 3.42
N GLY A 125 7.27 15.87 4.74
CA GLY A 125 8.27 15.21 5.61
C GLY A 125 8.16 13.69 5.64
N TYR A 126 7.01 13.15 5.25
CA TYR A 126 6.67 11.73 5.40
C TYR A 126 6.70 10.98 4.08
N LEU A 127 7.22 9.74 4.11
CA LEU A 127 7.04 8.79 3.02
C LEU A 127 5.80 7.91 3.32
N LEU A 128 4.82 7.96 2.44
CA LEU A 128 3.62 7.13 2.52
C LEU A 128 3.77 5.95 1.57
N LEU A 129 3.71 4.74 2.10
CA LEU A 129 3.69 3.49 1.33
C LEU A 129 2.26 2.96 1.33
N LEU A 130 1.58 3.08 0.21
CA LEU A 130 0.15 2.80 0.09
C LEU A 130 -0.09 1.60 -0.84
N GLN A 131 -0.89 0.65 -0.38
CA GLN A 131 -1.29 -0.49 -1.21
C GLN A 131 -2.82 -0.67 -1.18
N PRO A 132 -3.53 -0.04 -2.14
CA PRO A 132 -4.97 -0.18 -2.27
C PRO A 132 -5.36 -1.53 -2.85
N MET A 133 -6.39 -2.19 -2.28
CA MET A 133 -6.99 -3.42 -2.80
C MET A 133 -8.08 -3.14 -3.84
N THR A 134 -8.77 -2.03 -3.70
CA THR A 134 -9.90 -1.62 -4.55
C THR A 134 -9.87 -0.10 -4.77
N LYS A 135 -10.61 0.40 -5.76
CA LYS A 135 -10.77 1.85 -6.01
C LYS A 135 -9.42 2.57 -6.22
N VAL A 136 -8.48 1.87 -6.86
CA VAL A 136 -7.10 2.35 -7.10
C VAL A 136 -7.09 3.67 -7.86
N GLU A 137 -7.93 3.79 -8.90
CA GLU A 137 -8.08 4.98 -9.73
C GLU A 137 -8.61 6.19 -8.94
N LEU A 138 -9.48 5.96 -7.97
CA LEU A 138 -10.00 7.03 -7.11
C LEU A 138 -8.92 7.53 -6.15
N LEU A 139 -8.14 6.61 -5.56
CA LEU A 139 -7.03 6.98 -4.69
C LEU A 139 -5.96 7.77 -5.43
N ARG A 140 -5.55 7.35 -6.64
CA ARG A 140 -4.56 8.10 -7.43
C ARG A 140 -5.04 9.54 -7.71
N LYS A 141 -6.30 9.68 -8.13
CA LYS A 141 -6.88 11.01 -8.38
C LYS A 141 -6.90 11.85 -7.11
N TRP A 142 -7.37 11.29 -6.00
CA TRP A 142 -7.46 11.98 -4.73
C TRP A 142 -6.07 12.44 -4.24
N LEU A 143 -5.06 11.59 -4.30
CA LEU A 143 -3.68 11.93 -3.94
C LEU A 143 -3.17 13.13 -4.75
N SER A 144 -3.36 13.09 -6.07
CA SER A 144 -2.98 14.18 -6.97
C SER A 144 -3.70 15.50 -6.64
N ASP A 145 -4.99 15.46 -6.29
CA ASP A 145 -5.80 16.61 -5.97
C ASP A 145 -5.50 17.20 -4.57
N ASN A 146 -4.96 16.38 -3.66
CA ASN A 146 -4.72 16.74 -2.25
C ASN A 146 -3.24 16.92 -1.92
N GLN A 147 -2.46 17.45 -2.86
CA GLN A 147 -1.07 17.85 -2.68
C GLN A 147 -0.09 16.69 -2.42
N TYR A 148 -0.42 15.47 -2.80
CA TYR A 148 0.53 14.37 -2.80
C TYR A 148 1.13 14.18 -4.18
N HIS A 149 2.42 13.84 -4.25
CA HIS A 149 3.09 13.45 -5.47
C HIS A 149 3.69 12.04 -5.35
N PHE A 150 3.64 11.31 -6.46
CA PHE A 150 4.22 9.98 -6.54
C PHE A 150 5.73 10.10 -6.66
N THR A 151 6.47 9.37 -5.82
CA THR A 151 7.92 9.25 -5.90
C THR A 151 8.33 7.92 -6.52
N GLU A 152 7.50 6.90 -6.37
CA GLU A 152 7.68 5.58 -6.95
C GLU A 152 6.32 4.87 -7.06
N GLU A 153 6.16 4.04 -8.08
CA GLU A 153 5.05 3.11 -8.19
C GLU A 153 5.57 1.79 -8.74
N ARG A 154 5.18 0.68 -8.14
CA ARG A 154 5.56 -0.67 -8.53
C ARG A 154 4.37 -1.59 -8.58
N LEU A 155 4.51 -2.66 -9.35
CA LEU A 155 3.55 -3.75 -9.41
C LEU A 155 4.11 -5.00 -8.73
N VAL A 156 3.22 -5.76 -8.10
CA VAL A 156 3.54 -7.06 -7.55
C VAL A 156 2.43 -8.06 -7.87
N CYS A 157 2.81 -9.27 -8.24
CA CYS A 157 1.88 -10.39 -8.39
C CYS A 157 1.80 -11.16 -7.06
N ASP A 158 0.60 -11.24 -6.51
CA ASP A 158 0.30 -12.06 -5.33
C ASP A 158 -1.00 -12.83 -5.56
N LYS A 159 -0.97 -14.15 -5.38
CA LYS A 159 -2.12 -15.05 -5.62
C LYS A 159 -2.80 -14.83 -6.98
N ASN A 160 -2.01 -14.68 -8.04
CA ASN A 160 -2.44 -14.43 -9.42
C ASN A 160 -3.21 -13.10 -9.64
N HIS A 161 -3.03 -12.12 -8.78
CA HIS A 161 -3.54 -10.76 -8.95
C HIS A 161 -2.39 -9.76 -8.95
N LEU A 162 -2.51 -8.73 -9.77
CA LEU A 162 -1.55 -7.63 -9.83
C LEU A 162 -2.02 -6.49 -8.93
N TYR A 163 -1.15 -6.13 -8.00
CA TYR A 163 -1.38 -5.04 -7.05
C TYR A 163 -0.38 -3.92 -7.26
N PRO A 164 -0.83 -2.68 -7.39
CA PRO A 164 0.06 -1.53 -7.35
C PRO A 164 0.42 -1.19 -5.90
N VAL A 165 1.65 -0.76 -5.72
CA VAL A 165 2.18 -0.18 -4.49
C VAL A 165 2.68 1.22 -4.81
N PHE A 166 2.25 2.20 -4.04
CA PHE A 166 2.61 3.60 -4.20
C PHE A 166 3.59 4.04 -3.12
N ALA A 167 4.64 4.73 -3.50
CA ALA A 167 5.40 5.60 -2.61
C ALA A 167 5.04 7.04 -2.95
N VAL A 168 4.48 7.76 -2.00
CA VAL A 168 4.06 9.16 -2.20
C VAL A 168 4.57 10.03 -1.06
N ARG A 169 4.74 11.31 -1.34
CA ARG A 169 5.04 12.35 -0.35
C ARG A 169 4.06 13.51 -0.50
N GLY A 170 3.84 14.22 0.60
CA GLY A 170 3.15 15.50 0.57
C GLY A 170 3.96 16.59 -0.15
N GLY A 171 3.37 17.74 -0.36
CA GLY A 171 3.96 18.90 -1.04
C GLY A 171 3.16 19.29 -2.29
N ALA A 172 3.78 19.92 -3.28
CA ALA A 172 3.09 20.31 -4.50
C ALA A 172 2.67 19.08 -5.32
N GLY A 173 1.38 18.79 -5.33
CA GLY A 173 0.81 17.72 -6.15
C GLY A 173 0.99 18.01 -7.64
N THR A 174 1.21 16.97 -8.43
CA THR A 174 1.25 17.07 -9.89
C THR A 174 -0.06 16.52 -10.45
N PRO A 175 -0.81 17.29 -11.26
CA PRO A 175 -2.01 16.79 -11.91
C PRO A 175 -1.71 15.55 -12.76
N ILE A 176 -2.54 14.53 -12.63
CA ILE A 176 -2.40 13.29 -13.38
C ILE A 176 -3.41 13.22 -14.53
N THR A 177 -3.01 12.59 -15.64
CA THR A 177 -3.89 12.32 -16.79
C THR A 177 -4.86 11.17 -16.49
N LEU A 178 -5.89 11.00 -17.33
CA LEU A 178 -6.76 9.82 -17.23
C LEU A 178 -6.02 8.50 -17.39
N VAL A 179 -5.02 8.44 -18.27
CA VAL A 179 -4.17 7.25 -18.43
C VAL A 179 -3.43 6.94 -17.13
N GLN A 180 -2.84 7.93 -16.50
CA GLN A 180 -2.15 7.78 -15.22
C GLN A 180 -3.11 7.41 -14.09
N GLN A 181 -4.28 8.01 -14.04
CA GLN A 181 -5.29 7.70 -13.04
C GLN A 181 -5.70 6.21 -13.08
N TYR A 182 -6.00 5.68 -14.25
CA TYR A 182 -6.50 4.32 -14.41
C TYR A 182 -5.40 3.28 -14.65
N GLY A 183 -4.34 3.64 -15.33
CA GLY A 183 -3.27 2.75 -15.76
C GLY A 183 -2.02 2.76 -14.87
N GLY A 184 -1.74 3.86 -14.17
CA GLY A 184 -0.51 4.01 -13.36
C GLY A 184 0.23 5.29 -13.66
N VAL A 185 0.86 5.87 -12.63
CA VAL A 185 1.54 7.17 -12.70
C VAL A 185 3.00 7.00 -13.09
N MET A 186 3.69 5.99 -12.52
CA MET A 186 5.14 5.78 -12.67
C MET A 186 5.48 4.31 -12.99
N LEU A 187 4.66 3.65 -13.82
CA LEU A 187 4.84 2.23 -14.15
C LEU A 187 5.61 1.98 -15.45
N ASP A 188 6.06 3.02 -16.15
CA ASP A 188 6.86 2.84 -17.35
C ASP A 188 8.16 2.08 -17.04
N GLY A 189 8.36 0.95 -17.74
CA GLY A 189 9.50 0.06 -17.51
C GLY A 189 9.27 -1.04 -16.46
N ASP A 190 8.13 -1.05 -15.73
CA ASP A 190 7.78 -2.18 -14.87
C ASP A 190 7.42 -3.40 -15.75
N PRO A 191 8.04 -4.58 -15.52
CA PRO A 191 7.83 -5.77 -16.35
C PRO A 191 6.41 -6.31 -16.31
N LEU A 192 5.62 -5.95 -15.29
CA LEU A 192 4.22 -6.37 -15.13
C LEU A 192 3.22 -5.35 -15.72
N TYR A 193 3.70 -4.22 -16.24
CA TYR A 193 2.83 -3.11 -16.61
C TYR A 193 1.85 -3.48 -17.74
N ALA A 194 2.30 -4.15 -18.78
CA ALA A 194 1.41 -4.57 -19.88
C ALA A 194 0.28 -5.47 -19.37
N ALA A 195 0.62 -6.47 -18.54
CA ALA A 195 -0.37 -7.37 -17.94
C ALA A 195 -1.32 -6.64 -16.99
N TYR A 196 -0.82 -5.66 -16.24
CA TYR A 196 -1.66 -4.83 -15.37
C TYR A 196 -2.68 -4.01 -16.18
N LEU A 197 -2.27 -3.40 -17.28
CA LEU A 197 -3.18 -2.67 -18.18
C LEU A 197 -4.26 -3.60 -18.76
N GLU A 198 -3.90 -4.83 -19.13
CA GLU A 198 -4.88 -5.84 -19.60
C GLU A 198 -5.92 -6.15 -18.52
N GLU A 199 -5.50 -6.40 -17.27
CA GLU A 199 -6.43 -6.61 -16.16
C GLU A 199 -7.32 -5.39 -15.91
N ARG A 200 -6.78 -4.18 -15.99
CA ARG A 200 -7.55 -2.93 -15.82
C ARG A 200 -8.60 -2.78 -16.90
N ILE A 201 -8.23 -2.95 -18.17
CA ILE A 201 -9.14 -2.88 -19.32
C ILE A 201 -10.25 -3.91 -19.18
N ALA A 202 -9.91 -5.17 -18.87
CA ALA A 202 -10.89 -6.24 -18.69
C ALA A 202 -11.90 -5.92 -17.56
N LYS A 203 -11.43 -5.35 -16.43
CA LYS A 203 -12.31 -4.89 -15.34
C LYS A 203 -13.26 -3.79 -15.80
N LEU A 204 -12.78 -2.81 -16.57
CA LEU A 204 -13.62 -1.73 -17.11
C LEU A 204 -14.69 -2.27 -18.08
N TYR A 205 -14.35 -3.19 -18.97
CA TYR A 205 -15.31 -3.85 -19.84
C TYR A 205 -16.40 -4.60 -19.05
N LYS A 206 -16.01 -5.28 -17.96
CA LYS A 206 -16.97 -5.95 -17.08
C LYS A 206 -17.93 -4.98 -16.40
N VAL A 207 -17.43 -3.83 -15.94
CA VAL A 207 -18.24 -2.75 -15.36
C VAL A 207 -19.22 -2.22 -16.41
N MET A 208 -18.75 -1.91 -17.62
CA MET A 208 -19.61 -1.43 -18.71
C MET A 208 -20.71 -2.44 -19.08
N ALA A 209 -20.39 -3.73 -19.12
CA ALA A 209 -21.39 -4.77 -19.36
C ALA A 209 -22.47 -4.82 -18.26
N GLY A 210 -22.10 -4.53 -17.02
CA GLY A 210 -23.05 -4.36 -15.91
C GLY A 210 -23.96 -3.13 -16.07
N LEU A 211 -23.35 -1.98 -16.36
CA LEU A 211 -24.09 -0.71 -16.55
C LEU A 211 -25.10 -0.76 -17.71
N LYS A 212 -24.75 -1.44 -18.81
CA LYS A 212 -25.65 -1.61 -19.98
C LYS A 212 -26.91 -2.42 -19.67
N LYS A 213 -26.96 -3.19 -18.58
CA LYS A 213 -28.14 -3.95 -18.17
C LYS A 213 -29.17 -3.09 -17.41
N SER A 214 -28.79 -1.93 -16.96
CA SER A 214 -29.66 -0.98 -16.25
C SER A 214 -30.33 -0.02 -17.24
N LEU A 215 -31.57 0.33 -16.99
CA LEU A 215 -32.36 1.29 -17.78
C LEU A 215 -32.08 2.75 -17.39
N ASP A 216 -31.15 3.01 -16.48
CA ASP A 216 -30.79 4.36 -16.04
C ASP A 216 -30.11 5.13 -17.18
N PRO A 217 -30.67 6.25 -17.65
CA PRO A 217 -30.08 7.05 -18.74
C PRO A 217 -28.67 7.58 -18.45
N GLU A 218 -28.34 7.81 -17.18
CA GLU A 218 -26.98 8.25 -16.79
C GLU A 218 -25.92 7.21 -17.10
N ASN A 219 -26.29 5.93 -17.16
CA ASN A 219 -25.35 4.87 -17.44
C ASN A 219 -24.81 4.91 -18.88
N ALA A 220 -25.55 5.48 -19.83
CA ALA A 220 -25.06 5.67 -21.20
C ALA A 220 -23.82 6.59 -21.24
N VAL A 221 -23.86 7.69 -20.45
CA VAL A 221 -22.74 8.63 -20.35
C VAL A 221 -21.55 7.96 -19.64
N LYS A 222 -21.80 7.24 -18.54
CA LYS A 222 -20.76 6.50 -17.81
C LYS A 222 -20.07 5.46 -18.71
N VAL A 223 -20.86 4.71 -19.49
CA VAL A 223 -20.32 3.71 -20.45
C VAL A 223 -19.45 4.38 -21.51
N LYS A 224 -19.89 5.52 -22.08
CA LYS A 224 -19.09 6.27 -23.05
C LYS A 224 -17.75 6.71 -22.48
N ASN A 225 -17.74 7.29 -21.28
CA ASN A 225 -16.52 7.72 -20.61
C ASN A 225 -15.56 6.54 -20.36
N LEU A 226 -16.10 5.39 -19.91
CA LEU A 226 -15.29 4.18 -19.70
C LEU A 226 -14.73 3.61 -21.00
N MET A 227 -15.46 3.73 -22.13
CA MET A 227 -14.95 3.33 -23.45
C MET A 227 -13.76 4.20 -23.87
N ASP A 228 -13.84 5.52 -23.67
CA ASP A 228 -12.74 6.44 -23.98
C ASP A 228 -11.51 6.12 -23.12
N ILE A 229 -11.70 5.81 -21.84
CA ILE A 229 -10.60 5.38 -20.95
C ILE A 229 -9.99 4.05 -21.45
N CYS A 230 -10.80 3.05 -21.80
CA CYS A 230 -10.28 1.78 -22.33
C CYS A 230 -9.43 2.01 -23.56
N ARG A 231 -9.87 2.84 -24.52
CA ARG A 231 -9.10 3.18 -25.73
C ARG A 231 -7.74 3.79 -25.37
N LEU A 232 -7.71 4.75 -24.44
CA LEU A 232 -6.46 5.37 -24.01
C LEU A 232 -5.49 4.37 -23.34
N LEU A 233 -6.03 3.42 -22.53
CA LEU A 233 -5.21 2.37 -21.91
C LEU A 233 -4.70 1.35 -22.94
N GLU A 234 -5.51 1.02 -23.98
CA GLU A 234 -5.11 0.17 -25.09
C GLU A 234 -3.99 0.81 -25.93
N GLU A 235 -4.12 2.12 -26.23
CA GLU A 235 -3.07 2.90 -26.87
C GLU A 235 -1.78 2.89 -26.05
N LYS A 236 -1.87 3.13 -24.73
CA LYS A 236 -0.69 3.08 -23.84
C LYS A 236 -0.04 1.70 -23.85
N ARG A 237 -0.85 0.63 -23.74
CA ARG A 237 -0.33 -0.75 -23.78
C ARG A 237 0.39 -1.05 -25.10
N GLY A 238 -0.10 -0.53 -26.21
CA GLY A 238 0.52 -0.69 -27.53
C GLY A 238 1.88 0.02 -27.68
N THR A 239 2.26 0.87 -26.72
CA THR A 239 3.55 1.58 -26.70
C THR A 239 4.61 0.93 -25.80
N LEU A 240 4.24 -0.11 -25.05
CA LEU A 240 5.14 -0.86 -24.15
C LEU A 240 5.79 -2.03 -24.89
#